data_e57a93cdd51540e117e3a884de530ba1
#
_entry.id   e57a93cdd51540e117e3a884de530ba1
#
_cell.length_a   1.000
_cell.length_b   1.000
_cell.length_c   1.000
_cell.angle_alpha   90.00
_cell.angle_beta   90.00
_cell.angle_gamma   90.00
#
_symmetry.space_group_name_H-M   'P 1'
#
loop_
_entity.id
_entity.type
_entity.pdbx_description
1 polymer ?
#
loop_
_entity_poly.entity_id
_entity_poly.type
_entity_poly.pdbx_seq_one_letter_code
_entity_poly.pdbx_strand_id
1 'polypeptide(L)'
;MAPERGENPMGQKRKGPLRRAFALLWACVGWLRVSLANLVFLLLLVVLFVTLSSERLPRVPDGAALVIDPSGAVVEQLSFVDPLANLFGRGEQGERETLLRDLVEAVRHAKDDRRIAMIVLATDALAGAGITKIADMAAELEAFRATGRKVVAVGDAFTQEQYLLATQADEIWMHPLGSVELSGYASYRNYYAGVLERLRIDLHVFRAGTFKSAFEFLERGDMSDADRLATGELLREVWSAFTASVTDRRHLPPEAVDQYANRIDTILERHAGDAGAAALEYGFVDALKSRTAIDKALKEMVGEDGDGNVNSLGFRDYLAAVRPSFNLAQERRQPVVGVIVASGMILDGEQPAGAVGGETLARLIGGAATDAQVAALVLRIDSPGGSAFASEIIREALLAFRATGKPLVVSMGSVAASGGYWIAAPADEIWAAPTTITGSIGVLSAFPSFARALGELGIHNDGVATTRSAGGLDPSRELSPQMRKVMELANAHTYRRFMEIVAEGRGMPVERVAELAEGRVWTGAQAEANGLVDHLGNIDDAITAAARLATLDTWRTRWIEEPRSLAAQLLARLSLTPQSLLARLTGGIAGVALDEPARVLATALRTPGAQYALCSACVPL
;
A
#
# COMPACT_ATOMS: atom_id res chain seq x y z
N MET A 1 -37.68 -94.29 7.35
CA MET A 1 -38.73 -93.95 8.34
C MET A 1 -38.78 -92.45 8.40
N ALA A 2 -39.87 -91.87 7.92
CA ALA A 2 -40.22 -90.44 7.91
C ALA A 2 -40.36 -89.85 9.31
N PRO A 3 -40.63 -88.55 9.51
CA PRO A 3 -41.39 -87.63 8.59
C PRO A 3 -40.80 -86.23 8.39
N GLU A 4 -41.28 -85.67 7.30
CA GLU A 4 -41.32 -84.20 6.96
C GLU A 4 -41.98 -83.34 8.01
N ARG A 5 -41.44 -82.09 8.19
CA ARG A 5 -42.24 -80.95 8.71
C ARG A 5 -42.08 -79.76 7.78
N GLY A 6 -43.21 -79.37 7.25
CA GLY A 6 -43.36 -78.25 6.33
C GLY A 6 -43.07 -76.91 6.98
N GLU A 7 -42.45 -76.04 6.22
CA GLU A 7 -42.29 -74.61 6.53
C GLU A 7 -43.48 -73.85 5.98
N ASN A 8 -44.08 -73.11 6.85
CA ASN A 8 -45.23 -72.24 6.62
C ASN A 8 -44.74 -70.87 6.05
N PRO A 9 -45.24 -70.37 4.92
CA PRO A 9 -44.81 -69.08 4.42
C PRO A 9 -45.52 -67.95 5.22
N MET A 10 -44.69 -67.17 5.94
CA MET A 10 -45.17 -66.00 6.68
C MET A 10 -45.80 -64.95 5.75
N GLY A 11 -47.06 -64.69 6.03
CA GLY A 11 -47.90 -63.78 5.28
C GLY A 11 -47.38 -62.36 5.23
N GLN A 12 -47.22 -61.84 4.03
CA GLN A 12 -47.05 -60.40 3.77
C GLN A 12 -48.30 -59.65 4.24
N LYS A 13 -48.19 -58.94 5.37
CA LYS A 13 -49.23 -57.99 5.84
C LYS A 13 -49.40 -56.89 4.79
N ARG A 14 -50.46 -56.92 4.00
CA ARG A 14 -50.85 -55.84 3.09
C ARG A 14 -50.98 -54.55 3.88
N LYS A 15 -50.08 -53.57 3.62
CA LYS A 15 -50.10 -52.23 4.22
C LYS A 15 -51.44 -51.58 3.87
N GLY A 16 -52.20 -51.17 4.90
CA GLY A 16 -53.54 -50.58 4.74
C GLY A 16 -53.56 -49.34 3.85
N PRO A 17 -54.70 -49.01 3.23
CA PRO A 17 -54.82 -47.91 2.25
C PRO A 17 -54.39 -46.53 2.79
N LEU A 18 -54.61 -46.24 4.06
CA LEU A 18 -54.16 -45.02 4.74
C LEU A 18 -52.60 -44.90 4.79
N ARG A 19 -51.88 -45.99 5.00
CA ARG A 19 -50.43 -45.99 5.04
C ARG A 19 -49.79 -45.80 3.65
N ARG A 20 -50.50 -46.25 2.59
CA ARG A 20 -50.10 -45.98 1.19
C ARG A 20 -50.38 -44.52 0.80
N ALA A 21 -51.50 -43.95 1.21
CA ALA A 21 -51.81 -42.56 0.97
C ALA A 21 -50.80 -41.62 1.66
N PHE A 22 -50.41 -41.94 2.91
CA PHE A 22 -49.42 -41.15 3.65
C PHE A 22 -48.01 -41.27 3.01
N ALA A 23 -47.62 -42.45 2.54
CA ALA A 23 -46.35 -42.66 1.83
C ALA A 23 -46.31 -41.91 0.49
N LEU A 24 -47.42 -41.85 -0.25
CA LEU A 24 -47.52 -41.09 -1.47
C LEU A 24 -47.47 -39.58 -1.18
N LEU A 25 -48.15 -39.12 -0.18
CA LEU A 25 -48.13 -37.71 0.23
C LEU A 25 -46.71 -37.27 0.65
N TRP A 26 -46.01 -38.11 1.41
CA TRP A 26 -44.62 -37.86 1.79
C TRP A 26 -43.63 -37.89 0.61
N ALA A 27 -43.86 -38.76 -0.37
CA ALA A 27 -43.09 -38.79 -1.60
C ALA A 27 -43.32 -37.55 -2.45
N CYS A 28 -44.59 -37.07 -2.55
CA CYS A 28 -44.93 -35.81 -3.22
C CYS A 28 -44.31 -34.59 -2.58
N VAL A 29 -44.32 -34.52 -1.24
CA VAL A 29 -43.67 -33.45 -0.49
C VAL A 29 -42.12 -33.49 -0.67
N GLY A 30 -41.53 -34.71 -0.67
CA GLY A 30 -40.11 -34.88 -0.96
C GLY A 30 -39.74 -34.42 -2.37
N TRP A 31 -40.53 -34.83 -3.36
CA TRP A 31 -40.33 -34.39 -4.75
C TRP A 31 -40.50 -32.88 -4.91
N LEU A 32 -41.53 -32.29 -4.30
CA LEU A 32 -41.75 -30.85 -4.32
C LEU A 32 -40.58 -30.06 -3.71
N ARG A 33 -40.05 -30.54 -2.57
CA ARG A 33 -38.89 -29.94 -1.93
C ARG A 33 -37.64 -29.96 -2.81
N VAL A 34 -37.34 -31.11 -3.45
CA VAL A 34 -36.19 -31.25 -4.36
C VAL A 34 -36.38 -30.40 -5.60
N SER A 35 -37.60 -30.36 -6.17
CA SER A 35 -37.92 -29.53 -7.34
C SER A 35 -37.80 -28.03 -7.02
N LEU A 36 -38.28 -27.60 -5.86
CA LEU A 36 -38.12 -26.22 -5.40
C LEU A 36 -36.63 -25.86 -5.17
N ALA A 37 -35.87 -26.75 -4.54
CA ALA A 37 -34.44 -26.54 -4.34
C ALA A 37 -33.67 -26.43 -5.67
N ASN A 38 -34.00 -27.29 -6.64
CA ASN A 38 -33.42 -27.23 -7.98
C ASN A 38 -33.83 -25.96 -8.74
N LEU A 39 -35.09 -25.50 -8.59
CA LEU A 39 -35.56 -24.26 -9.18
C LEU A 39 -34.84 -23.04 -8.60
N VAL A 40 -34.68 -23.00 -7.28
CA VAL A 40 -33.90 -21.93 -6.59
C VAL A 40 -32.43 -21.97 -7.03
N PHE A 41 -31.83 -23.15 -7.13
CA PHE A 41 -30.47 -23.29 -7.63
C PHE A 41 -30.33 -22.82 -9.08
N LEU A 42 -31.28 -23.18 -9.96
CA LEU A 42 -31.29 -22.72 -11.34
C LEU A 42 -31.48 -21.20 -11.43
N LEU A 43 -32.36 -20.65 -10.60
CA LEU A 43 -32.59 -19.19 -10.53
C LEU A 43 -31.31 -18.48 -10.08
N LEU A 44 -30.62 -19.00 -9.08
CA LEU A 44 -29.33 -18.47 -8.64
C LEU A 44 -28.26 -18.56 -9.74
N LEU A 45 -28.22 -19.67 -10.49
CA LEU A 45 -27.34 -19.81 -11.66
C LEU A 45 -27.69 -18.82 -12.77
N VAL A 46 -28.98 -18.59 -13.05
CA VAL A 46 -29.43 -17.60 -14.04
C VAL A 46 -29.10 -16.19 -13.58
N VAL A 47 -29.35 -15.86 -12.31
CA VAL A 47 -28.95 -14.57 -11.72
C VAL A 47 -27.44 -14.39 -11.79
N LEU A 48 -26.67 -15.40 -11.41
CA LEU A 48 -25.21 -15.39 -11.52
C LEU A 48 -24.75 -15.21 -12.97
N PHE A 49 -25.37 -15.93 -13.91
CA PHE A 49 -25.06 -15.82 -15.34
C PHE A 49 -25.42 -14.45 -15.90
N VAL A 50 -26.59 -13.90 -15.54
CA VAL A 50 -27.03 -12.56 -15.95
C VAL A 50 -26.12 -11.50 -15.35
N THR A 51 -25.75 -11.59 -14.07
CA THR A 51 -24.81 -10.63 -13.44
C THR A 51 -23.41 -10.71 -14.04
N LEU A 52 -22.93 -11.90 -14.39
CA LEU A 52 -21.63 -12.10 -15.06
C LEU A 52 -21.63 -11.69 -16.54
N SER A 53 -22.81 -11.77 -17.20
CA SER A 53 -22.96 -11.46 -18.64
C SER A 53 -23.42 -10.02 -18.91
N SER A 54 -23.89 -9.29 -17.90
CA SER A 54 -24.48 -7.96 -18.07
C SER A 54 -23.52 -6.80 -17.90
N GLU A 55 -22.20 -7.05 -17.74
CA GLU A 55 -21.21 -5.97 -17.80
C GLU A 55 -21.16 -5.40 -19.23
N ARG A 56 -22.07 -4.49 -19.53
CA ARG A 56 -21.89 -3.59 -20.67
C ARG A 56 -20.68 -2.73 -20.33
N LEU A 57 -19.61 -2.84 -21.11
CA LEU A 57 -18.48 -1.92 -21.00
C LEU A 57 -19.03 -0.49 -20.96
N PRO A 58 -18.63 0.32 -19.99
CA PRO A 58 -19.02 1.72 -19.95
C PRO A 58 -18.70 2.38 -21.29
N ARG A 59 -19.58 3.26 -21.76
CA ARG A 59 -19.30 4.04 -22.95
C ARG A 59 -18.73 5.38 -22.52
N VAL A 60 -17.65 5.78 -23.15
CA VAL A 60 -17.09 7.12 -22.95
C VAL A 60 -17.94 8.11 -23.73
N PRO A 61 -18.66 9.04 -23.07
CA PRO A 61 -19.45 10.06 -23.76
C PRO A 61 -18.54 11.06 -24.50
N ASP A 62 -19.02 11.62 -25.60
CA ASP A 62 -18.29 12.66 -26.30
C ASP A 62 -18.34 13.98 -25.52
N GLY A 63 -17.22 14.68 -25.44
CA GLY A 63 -17.11 15.97 -24.76
C GLY A 63 -17.20 15.84 -23.22
N ALA A 64 -16.98 14.66 -22.65
CA ALA A 64 -17.16 14.41 -21.23
C ALA A 64 -15.99 14.97 -20.38
N ALA A 65 -16.29 15.24 -19.10
CA ALA A 65 -15.28 15.43 -18.05
C ALA A 65 -14.84 14.06 -17.51
N LEU A 66 -13.54 13.79 -17.50
CA LEU A 66 -12.99 12.67 -16.75
C LEU A 66 -12.83 13.06 -15.28
N VAL A 67 -13.53 12.37 -14.39
CA VAL A 67 -13.45 12.61 -12.95
C VAL A 67 -12.39 11.69 -12.34
N ILE A 68 -11.37 12.28 -11.77
CA ILE A 68 -10.32 11.62 -10.99
C ILE A 68 -10.68 11.82 -9.51
N ASP A 69 -11.28 10.79 -8.93
CA ASP A 69 -11.80 10.77 -7.55
C ASP A 69 -11.09 9.68 -6.71
N PRO A 70 -9.79 9.85 -6.37
CA PRO A 70 -9.08 8.90 -5.53
C PRO A 70 -9.77 8.79 -4.17
N SER A 71 -9.91 7.58 -3.65
CA SER A 71 -10.52 7.34 -2.34
C SER A 71 -9.60 6.52 -1.45
N GLY A 72 -9.43 6.98 -0.21
CA GLY A 72 -8.50 6.40 0.75
C GLY A 72 -7.04 6.71 0.39
N ALA A 73 -6.13 5.83 0.73
CA ALA A 73 -4.72 5.99 0.42
C ALA A 73 -4.42 5.64 -1.06
N VAL A 74 -3.54 6.42 -1.69
CA VAL A 74 -2.97 6.05 -3.01
C VAL A 74 -1.77 5.13 -2.79
N VAL A 75 -1.86 3.92 -3.33
CA VAL A 75 -0.90 2.83 -3.09
C VAL A 75 -0.30 2.28 -4.39
N GLU A 76 0.90 1.70 -4.29
CA GLU A 76 1.55 1.00 -5.41
C GLU A 76 0.92 -0.37 -5.70
N GLN A 77 0.35 -1.02 -4.67
CA GLN A 77 -0.33 -2.30 -4.75
C GLN A 77 -1.48 -2.32 -3.74
N LEU A 78 -2.66 -2.79 -4.18
CA LEU A 78 -3.80 -2.94 -3.26
C LEU A 78 -3.52 -4.03 -2.22
N SER A 79 -3.83 -3.73 -0.97
CA SER A 79 -3.78 -4.68 0.13
C SER A 79 -4.80 -5.81 -0.06
N PHE A 80 -4.42 -6.99 0.38
CA PHE A 80 -5.34 -8.14 0.36
C PHE A 80 -6.41 -7.95 1.43
N VAL A 81 -7.66 -7.93 0.99
CA VAL A 81 -8.82 -7.93 1.89
C VAL A 81 -9.49 -9.29 1.81
N ASP A 82 -9.60 -10.00 2.94
CA ASP A 82 -10.28 -11.30 2.98
C ASP A 82 -11.79 -11.12 2.73
N PRO A 83 -12.32 -11.60 1.59
CA PRO A 83 -13.72 -11.40 1.24
C PRO A 83 -14.68 -12.10 2.23
N LEU A 84 -14.24 -13.20 2.86
CA LEU A 84 -15.06 -13.94 3.84
C LEU A 84 -15.10 -13.22 5.18
N ALA A 85 -13.97 -12.65 5.63
CA ALA A 85 -13.93 -11.86 6.85
C ALA A 85 -14.87 -10.64 6.75
N ASN A 86 -14.91 -9.99 5.58
CA ASN A 86 -15.83 -8.89 5.30
C ASN A 86 -17.31 -9.32 5.28
N LEU A 87 -17.61 -10.48 4.71
CA LEU A 87 -18.98 -11.01 4.65
C LEU A 87 -19.55 -11.30 6.05
N PHE A 88 -18.70 -11.74 6.99
CA PHE A 88 -19.10 -12.05 8.37
C PHE A 88 -18.91 -10.86 9.35
N GLY A 89 -18.62 -9.65 8.86
CA GLY A 89 -18.41 -8.47 9.69
C GLY A 89 -17.18 -8.56 10.62
N ARG A 90 -16.26 -9.49 10.32
CA ARG A 90 -14.99 -9.70 11.03
C ARG A 90 -13.80 -9.10 10.30
N GLY A 91 -14.00 -8.63 9.07
CA GLY A 91 -12.98 -7.89 8.33
C GLY A 91 -12.77 -6.55 9.01
N GLU A 92 -11.54 -6.20 9.32
CA GLU A 92 -11.19 -4.80 9.48
C GLU A 92 -11.75 -4.11 8.24
N GLN A 93 -12.49 -3.02 8.42
CA GLN A 93 -12.88 -2.17 7.28
C GLN A 93 -11.55 -1.62 6.77
N GLY A 94 -10.94 -2.36 5.82
CA GLY A 94 -9.72 -1.92 5.17
C GLY A 94 -9.96 -0.52 4.66
N GLU A 95 -9.09 0.41 5.01
CA GLU A 95 -9.12 1.75 4.44
C GLU A 95 -9.25 1.59 2.93
N ARG A 96 -10.10 2.40 2.31
CA ARG A 96 -10.23 2.37 0.87
C ARG A 96 -8.86 2.71 0.29
N GLU A 97 -8.44 1.97 -0.73
CA GLU A 97 -7.18 2.21 -1.43
C GLU A 97 -7.45 2.50 -2.90
N THR A 98 -6.62 3.34 -3.48
CA THR A 98 -6.63 3.64 -4.91
C THR A 98 -5.25 3.35 -5.49
N LEU A 99 -5.19 2.56 -6.57
CA LEU A 99 -3.92 2.27 -7.25
C LEU A 99 -3.39 3.51 -7.97
N LEU A 100 -2.15 3.89 -7.69
CA LEU A 100 -1.47 4.97 -8.41
C LEU A 100 -1.45 4.73 -9.92
N ARG A 101 -1.09 3.51 -10.35
CA ARG A 101 -1.02 3.17 -11.77
C ARG A 101 -2.36 3.36 -12.50
N ASP A 102 -3.49 3.14 -11.84
CA ASP A 102 -4.80 3.34 -12.44
C ASP A 102 -5.09 4.83 -12.66
N LEU A 103 -4.69 5.69 -11.72
CA LEU A 103 -4.82 7.15 -11.86
C LEU A 103 -3.94 7.68 -12.98
N VAL A 104 -2.66 7.28 -12.99
CA VAL A 104 -1.68 7.66 -14.03
C VAL A 104 -2.15 7.19 -15.41
N GLU A 105 -2.58 5.93 -15.54
CA GLU A 105 -3.06 5.35 -16.80
C GLU A 105 -4.32 6.04 -17.30
N ALA A 106 -5.27 6.40 -16.42
CA ALA A 106 -6.47 7.10 -16.80
C ALA A 106 -6.17 8.48 -17.40
N VAL A 107 -5.28 9.26 -16.77
CA VAL A 107 -4.88 10.57 -17.29
C VAL A 107 -4.10 10.42 -18.60
N ARG A 108 -3.20 9.44 -18.69
CA ARG A 108 -2.41 9.14 -19.89
C ARG A 108 -3.29 8.81 -21.10
N HIS A 109 -4.27 7.94 -20.93
CA HIS A 109 -5.23 7.63 -22.00
C HIS A 109 -6.10 8.82 -22.36
N ALA A 110 -6.54 9.61 -21.37
CA ALA A 110 -7.36 10.80 -21.59
C ALA A 110 -6.64 11.85 -22.44
N LYS A 111 -5.32 11.95 -22.34
CA LYS A 111 -4.49 12.86 -23.15
C LYS A 111 -4.69 12.63 -24.65
N ASP A 112 -4.81 11.39 -25.08
CA ASP A 112 -4.94 11.02 -26.50
C ASP A 112 -6.41 10.82 -26.92
N ASP A 113 -7.36 10.78 -25.97
CA ASP A 113 -8.79 10.58 -26.22
C ASP A 113 -9.50 11.92 -26.44
N ARG A 114 -9.95 12.16 -27.67
CA ARG A 114 -10.67 13.39 -28.04
C ARG A 114 -12.08 13.50 -27.44
N ARG A 115 -12.63 12.41 -26.91
CA ARG A 115 -13.95 12.39 -26.23
C ARG A 115 -13.87 13.06 -24.85
N ILE A 116 -12.69 13.11 -24.24
CA ILE A 116 -12.49 13.78 -22.96
C ILE A 116 -12.18 15.26 -23.20
N ALA A 117 -13.09 16.14 -22.76
CA ALA A 117 -12.96 17.58 -22.93
C ALA A 117 -12.14 18.25 -21.82
N MET A 118 -12.19 17.71 -20.60
CA MET A 118 -11.45 18.22 -19.43
C MET A 118 -11.26 17.12 -18.37
N ILE A 119 -10.44 17.39 -17.38
CA ILE A 119 -10.32 16.58 -16.17
C ILE A 119 -10.86 17.36 -14.98
N VAL A 120 -11.59 16.67 -14.09
CA VAL A 120 -12.01 17.16 -12.78
C VAL A 120 -11.30 16.35 -11.71
N LEU A 121 -10.51 17.01 -10.87
CA LEU A 121 -9.88 16.40 -9.69
C LEU A 121 -10.82 16.59 -8.49
N ALA A 122 -11.44 15.52 -8.02
CA ALA A 122 -12.29 15.51 -6.83
C ALA A 122 -11.52 14.82 -5.68
N THR A 123 -10.94 15.60 -4.78
CA THR A 123 -9.98 15.09 -3.81
C THR A 123 -10.56 14.84 -2.42
N ASP A 124 -11.84 15.10 -2.18
CA ASP A 124 -12.48 15.00 -0.85
C ASP A 124 -12.32 13.63 -0.18
N ALA A 125 -12.26 12.56 -0.96
CA ALA A 125 -12.16 11.19 -0.44
C ALA A 125 -10.70 10.69 -0.35
N LEU A 126 -9.71 11.48 -0.76
CA LEU A 126 -8.29 11.14 -0.65
C LEU A 126 -7.85 11.24 0.81
N ALA A 127 -7.35 10.14 1.37
CA ALA A 127 -6.82 10.10 2.74
C ALA A 127 -5.31 10.36 2.80
N GLY A 128 -4.57 9.96 1.74
CA GLY A 128 -3.14 10.18 1.64
C GLY A 128 -2.56 9.65 0.33
N ALA A 129 -1.51 10.27 -0.16
CA ALA A 129 -0.78 9.83 -1.36
C ALA A 129 0.73 9.93 -1.21
N GLY A 130 1.19 10.88 -0.38
CA GLY A 130 2.60 11.26 -0.30
C GLY A 130 3.06 12.07 -1.54
N ILE A 131 4.04 12.94 -1.31
CA ILE A 131 4.52 13.89 -2.32
C ILE A 131 5.06 13.20 -3.59
N THR A 132 5.71 12.04 -3.46
CA THR A 132 6.29 11.30 -4.57
C THR A 132 5.23 10.78 -5.55
N LYS A 133 4.15 10.17 -5.03
CA LYS A 133 3.05 9.64 -5.86
C LYS A 133 2.24 10.76 -6.50
N ILE A 134 2.08 11.90 -5.80
CA ILE A 134 1.44 13.08 -6.37
C ILE A 134 2.30 13.66 -7.52
N ALA A 135 3.64 13.61 -7.40
CA ALA A 135 4.53 14.05 -8.48
C ALA A 135 4.39 13.17 -9.75
N ASP A 136 4.22 11.85 -9.60
CA ASP A 136 3.95 10.96 -10.73
C ASP A 136 2.62 11.31 -11.43
N MET A 137 1.56 11.63 -10.65
CA MET A 137 0.29 12.10 -11.21
C MET A 137 0.42 13.48 -11.86
N ALA A 138 1.20 14.38 -11.25
CA ALA A 138 1.42 15.74 -11.74
C ALA A 138 2.03 15.76 -13.15
N ALA A 139 2.97 14.87 -13.44
CA ALA A 139 3.59 14.76 -14.75
C ALA A 139 2.56 14.44 -15.86
N GLU A 140 1.64 13.53 -15.59
CA GLU A 140 0.58 13.18 -16.57
C GLU A 140 -0.48 14.27 -16.70
N LEU A 141 -0.85 14.93 -15.59
CA LEU A 141 -1.77 16.06 -15.62
C LEU A 141 -1.18 17.24 -16.41
N GLU A 142 0.12 17.49 -16.26
CA GLU A 142 0.82 18.50 -17.07
C GLU A 142 0.82 18.15 -18.55
N ALA A 143 1.11 16.87 -18.89
CA ALA A 143 1.04 16.38 -20.26
C ALA A 143 -0.38 16.50 -20.85
N PHE A 144 -1.43 16.28 -20.04
CA PHE A 144 -2.81 16.51 -20.45
C PHE A 144 -3.10 17.99 -20.71
N ARG A 145 -2.70 18.90 -19.78
CA ARG A 145 -2.86 20.36 -19.92
C ARG A 145 -2.13 20.91 -21.14
N ALA A 146 -0.97 20.34 -21.48
CA ALA A 146 -0.22 20.71 -22.69
C ALA A 146 -1.02 20.48 -23.98
N THR A 147 -2.10 19.69 -23.97
CA THR A 147 -3.04 19.55 -25.09
C THR A 147 -4.00 20.74 -25.25
N GLY A 148 -3.95 21.72 -24.34
CA GLY A 148 -4.84 22.89 -24.31
C GLY A 148 -6.19 22.64 -23.61
N ARG A 149 -6.40 21.46 -23.01
CA ARG A 149 -7.61 21.11 -22.27
C ARG A 149 -7.42 21.41 -20.78
N LYS A 150 -8.50 21.81 -20.11
CA LYS A 150 -8.46 22.25 -18.72
C LYS A 150 -8.47 21.08 -17.73
N VAL A 151 -7.80 21.30 -16.60
CA VAL A 151 -7.92 20.53 -15.37
C VAL A 151 -8.51 21.45 -14.29
N VAL A 152 -9.59 21.04 -13.65
CA VAL A 152 -10.24 21.78 -12.57
C VAL A 152 -10.25 20.92 -11.31
N ALA A 153 -9.76 21.44 -10.20
CA ALA A 153 -9.88 20.79 -8.90
C ALA A 153 -11.10 21.31 -8.16
N VAL A 154 -11.86 20.41 -7.55
CA VAL A 154 -13.04 20.72 -6.75
C VAL A 154 -12.97 20.02 -5.40
N GLY A 155 -13.39 20.70 -4.34
CA GLY A 155 -13.43 20.13 -3.00
C GLY A 155 -14.27 20.96 -2.04
N ASP A 156 -14.75 20.31 -0.98
CA ASP A 156 -15.38 21.03 0.12
C ASP A 156 -14.32 21.76 0.98
N ALA A 157 -13.18 21.12 1.23
CA ALA A 157 -11.99 21.64 1.88
C ALA A 157 -10.79 20.85 1.37
N PHE A 158 -9.58 21.28 1.69
CA PHE A 158 -8.36 20.58 1.27
C PHE A 158 -7.42 20.38 2.46
N THR A 159 -7.13 19.12 2.80
CA THR A 159 -5.95 18.80 3.62
C THR A 159 -4.68 19.09 2.83
N GLN A 160 -3.52 19.08 3.47
CA GLN A 160 -2.24 19.38 2.85
C GLN A 160 -1.96 18.53 1.60
N GLU A 161 -2.22 17.21 1.65
CA GLU A 161 -2.02 16.31 0.52
C GLU A 161 -3.08 16.45 -0.57
N GLN A 162 -4.34 16.64 -0.20
CA GLN A 162 -5.41 16.94 -1.14
C GLN A 162 -5.11 18.24 -1.91
N TYR A 163 -4.59 19.24 -1.18
CA TYR A 163 -4.21 20.51 -1.76
C TYR A 163 -3.04 20.37 -2.74
N LEU A 164 -2.00 19.59 -2.38
CA LEU A 164 -0.87 19.34 -3.27
C LEU A 164 -1.31 18.73 -4.61
N LEU A 165 -2.28 17.82 -4.59
CA LEU A 165 -2.86 17.27 -5.82
C LEU A 165 -3.72 18.33 -6.53
N ALA A 166 -4.53 19.10 -5.80
CA ALA A 166 -5.38 20.14 -6.37
C ALA A 166 -4.57 21.25 -7.06
N THR A 167 -3.36 21.57 -6.57
CA THR A 167 -2.48 22.57 -7.21
C THR A 167 -2.04 22.20 -8.63
N GLN A 168 -2.21 20.95 -9.03
CA GLN A 168 -1.90 20.49 -10.41
C GLN A 168 -2.97 20.91 -11.42
N ALA A 169 -4.11 21.47 -10.94
CA ALA A 169 -5.19 21.98 -11.79
C ALA A 169 -4.89 23.42 -12.29
N ASP A 170 -5.61 23.82 -13.34
CA ASP A 170 -5.62 25.20 -13.84
C ASP A 170 -6.46 26.10 -12.96
N GLU A 171 -7.52 25.56 -12.33
CA GLU A 171 -8.41 26.28 -11.41
C GLU A 171 -8.75 25.36 -10.22
N ILE A 172 -8.79 25.95 -9.02
CA ILE A 172 -9.18 25.28 -7.77
C ILE A 172 -10.46 25.94 -7.25
N TRP A 173 -11.56 25.19 -7.19
CA TRP A 173 -12.83 25.65 -6.66
C TRP A 173 -13.13 25.00 -5.33
N MET A 174 -13.34 25.79 -4.30
CA MET A 174 -13.60 25.29 -2.95
C MET A 174 -14.97 25.77 -2.45
N HIS A 175 -15.58 24.98 -1.57
CA HIS A 175 -16.82 25.38 -0.91
C HIS A 175 -16.59 26.64 -0.05
N PRO A 176 -17.56 27.61 0.02
CA PRO A 176 -17.36 28.83 0.81
C PRO A 176 -17.10 28.62 2.30
N LEU A 177 -17.54 27.47 2.88
CA LEU A 177 -17.25 27.09 4.27
C LEU A 177 -16.02 26.17 4.39
N GLY A 178 -15.26 26.03 3.32
CA GLY A 178 -14.05 25.20 3.29
C GLY A 178 -12.83 25.90 3.84
N SER A 179 -11.75 25.13 3.92
CA SER A 179 -10.41 25.59 4.33
C SER A 179 -9.34 24.93 3.50
N VAL A 180 -8.19 25.58 3.38
CA VAL A 180 -6.95 24.95 2.93
C VAL A 180 -6.06 24.76 4.16
N GLU A 181 -5.81 23.51 4.54
CA GLU A 181 -5.05 23.15 5.74
C GLU A 181 -3.59 22.93 5.38
N LEU A 182 -2.73 23.92 5.66
CA LEU A 182 -1.28 23.85 5.47
C LEU A 182 -0.62 23.95 6.85
N SER A 183 -0.28 22.81 7.44
CA SER A 183 0.27 22.73 8.80
C SER A 183 1.75 22.34 8.85
N GLY A 184 2.34 21.98 7.70
CA GLY A 184 3.68 21.44 7.62
C GLY A 184 3.74 19.94 7.96
N TYR A 185 4.95 19.40 8.02
CA TYR A 185 5.22 18.02 8.42
C TYR A 185 5.79 17.97 9.83
N ALA A 186 5.32 17.02 10.63
CA ALA A 186 5.77 16.83 12.00
C ALA A 186 5.93 15.34 12.31
N SER A 187 6.90 15.01 13.14
CA SER A 187 7.11 13.65 13.66
C SER A 187 7.07 13.69 15.18
N TYR A 188 5.92 13.37 15.75
CA TYR A 188 5.73 13.19 17.19
C TYR A 188 5.37 11.74 17.48
N ARG A 189 6.04 11.17 18.48
CA ARG A 189 5.75 9.81 18.93
C ARG A 189 5.70 9.73 20.45
N ASN A 190 4.92 8.79 20.97
CA ASN A 190 4.90 8.51 22.39
C ASN A 190 6.10 7.64 22.78
N TYR A 191 6.69 7.92 23.95
CA TYR A 191 7.81 7.18 24.51
C TYR A 191 7.35 6.37 25.71
N TYR A 192 7.60 5.07 25.71
CA TYR A 192 7.04 4.12 26.65
C TYR A 192 8.04 3.54 27.66
N ALA A 193 9.32 3.97 27.66
CA ALA A 193 10.32 3.50 28.63
C ALA A 193 9.85 3.61 30.08
N GLY A 194 9.19 4.72 30.45
CA GLY A 194 8.65 4.90 31.78
C GLY A 194 7.47 3.96 32.12
N VAL A 195 6.69 3.52 31.14
CA VAL A 195 5.63 2.51 31.32
C VAL A 195 6.25 1.14 31.49
N LEU A 196 7.24 0.77 30.67
CA LEU A 196 7.93 -0.50 30.75
C LEU A 196 8.63 -0.66 32.12
N GLU A 197 9.29 0.41 32.60
CA GLU A 197 9.92 0.39 33.94
C GLU A 197 8.88 0.22 35.07
N ARG A 198 7.74 0.89 34.99
CA ARG A 198 6.65 0.71 36.01
C ARG A 198 6.07 -0.71 35.98
N LEU A 199 5.99 -1.32 34.80
CA LEU A 199 5.54 -2.70 34.63
C LEU A 199 6.66 -3.72 34.89
N ARG A 200 7.87 -3.28 35.27
CA ARG A 200 9.05 -4.13 35.47
C ARG A 200 9.39 -5.00 34.26
N ILE A 201 9.17 -4.48 33.05
CA ILE A 201 9.51 -5.14 31.79
C ILE A 201 10.87 -4.59 31.33
N ASP A 202 11.85 -5.45 31.15
CA ASP A 202 13.14 -5.09 30.59
C ASP A 202 13.13 -5.31 29.08
N LEU A 203 13.43 -4.26 28.32
CA LEU A 203 13.63 -4.39 26.89
C LEU A 203 15.12 -4.22 26.58
N HIS A 204 15.72 -5.25 26.01
CA HIS A 204 17.10 -5.23 25.54
C HIS A 204 17.13 -4.97 24.05
N VAL A 205 17.55 -3.77 23.63
CA VAL A 205 17.69 -3.41 22.22
C VAL A 205 19.17 -3.51 21.82
N PHE A 206 19.40 -4.17 20.69
CA PHE A 206 20.71 -4.31 20.05
C PHE A 206 20.65 -3.60 18.72
N ARG A 207 21.41 -2.55 18.56
CA ARG A 207 21.43 -1.75 17.34
C ARG A 207 22.84 -1.64 16.76
N ALA A 208 22.92 -1.55 15.44
CA ALA A 208 24.10 -1.17 14.70
C ALA A 208 23.72 -0.03 13.74
N GLY A 209 24.31 1.13 14.00
CA GLY A 209 24.02 2.41 13.36
C GLY A 209 23.48 3.46 14.35
N THR A 210 24.15 4.62 14.40
CA THR A 210 23.85 5.74 15.32
C THR A 210 22.45 6.32 15.13
N PHE A 211 21.96 6.35 13.89
CA PHE A 211 20.66 6.88 13.50
C PHE A 211 19.55 5.81 13.44
N LYS A 212 19.82 4.56 13.87
CA LYS A 212 18.84 3.47 13.87
C LYS A 212 17.93 3.56 15.09
N SER A 213 16.93 4.45 15.03
CA SER A 213 16.08 4.87 16.14
C SER A 213 14.74 4.12 16.26
N ALA A 214 14.51 3.06 15.45
CA ALA A 214 13.19 2.42 15.35
C ALA A 214 12.59 1.93 16.68
N PHE A 215 13.43 1.56 17.67
CA PHE A 215 12.95 1.14 18.99
C PHE A 215 13.26 2.13 20.13
N GLU A 216 13.74 3.34 19.83
CA GLU A 216 14.04 4.35 20.86
C GLU A 216 12.82 4.69 21.73
N PHE A 217 11.64 4.67 21.14
CA PHE A 217 10.39 4.96 21.86
C PHE A 217 10.08 3.97 22.99
N LEU A 218 10.71 2.80 22.99
CA LEU A 218 10.61 1.80 24.05
C LEU A 218 11.77 1.87 25.06
N GLU A 219 12.89 2.55 24.71
CA GLU A 219 14.09 2.62 25.55
C GLU A 219 14.24 3.96 26.27
N ARG A 220 13.70 5.02 25.70
CA ARG A 220 13.90 6.40 26.15
C ARG A 220 12.57 7.06 26.52
N GLY A 221 12.65 8.21 27.18
CA GLY A 221 11.51 9.07 27.45
C GLY A 221 11.38 10.24 26.45
N ASP A 222 12.32 10.35 25.49
CA ASP A 222 12.42 11.45 24.52
C ASP A 222 13.16 11.01 23.26
N MET A 223 13.10 11.82 22.21
CA MET A 223 13.85 11.63 20.96
C MET A 223 15.35 11.89 21.20
N SER A 224 16.23 11.01 20.70
CA SER A 224 17.68 11.24 20.74
C SER A 224 18.10 12.41 19.86
N ASP A 225 19.28 12.99 20.13
CA ASP A 225 19.84 14.08 19.32
C ASP A 225 20.09 13.61 17.87
N ALA A 226 20.53 12.37 17.69
CA ALA A 226 20.74 11.78 16.36
C ALA A 226 19.44 11.63 15.58
N ASP A 227 18.39 11.08 16.22
CA ASP A 227 17.06 10.94 15.59
C ASP A 227 16.44 12.31 15.29
N ARG A 228 16.57 13.27 16.23
CA ARG A 228 16.11 14.66 16.05
C ARG A 228 16.81 15.35 14.87
N LEU A 229 18.12 15.13 14.72
CA LEU A 229 18.89 15.68 13.60
C LEU A 229 18.42 15.08 12.27
N ALA A 230 18.41 13.76 12.15
CA ALA A 230 18.07 13.08 10.91
C ALA A 230 16.60 13.31 10.50
N THR A 231 15.67 13.18 11.45
CA THR A 231 14.24 13.44 11.20
C THR A 231 13.99 14.92 10.86
N GLY A 232 14.65 15.85 11.56
CA GLY A 232 14.52 17.27 11.30
C GLY A 232 15.07 17.69 9.93
N GLU A 233 16.16 17.08 9.47
CA GLU A 233 16.68 17.28 8.11
C GLU A 233 15.69 16.75 7.06
N LEU A 234 15.20 15.53 7.24
CA LEU A 234 14.22 14.91 6.33
C LEU A 234 12.95 15.75 6.22
N LEU A 235 12.35 16.16 7.35
CA LEU A 235 11.11 16.96 7.34
C LEU A 235 11.31 18.32 6.66
N ARG A 236 12.47 18.95 6.83
CA ARG A 236 12.78 20.22 6.14
C ARG A 236 12.90 20.04 4.63
N GLU A 237 13.56 18.97 4.17
CA GLU A 237 13.66 18.66 2.74
C GLU A 237 12.28 18.41 2.11
N VAL A 238 11.46 17.58 2.75
CA VAL A 238 10.11 17.27 2.26
C VAL A 238 9.23 18.50 2.27
N TRP A 239 9.30 19.32 3.33
CA TRP A 239 8.57 20.59 3.39
C TRP A 239 9.04 21.57 2.32
N SER A 240 10.33 21.67 2.07
CA SER A 240 10.88 22.50 1.00
C SER A 240 10.38 22.07 -0.38
N ALA A 241 10.33 20.75 -0.64
CA ALA A 241 9.80 20.21 -1.89
C ALA A 241 8.28 20.50 -2.03
N PHE A 242 7.52 20.36 -0.95
CA PHE A 242 6.09 20.71 -0.92
C PHE A 242 5.86 22.19 -1.22
N THR A 243 6.53 23.08 -0.48
CA THR A 243 6.36 24.54 -0.63
C THR A 243 6.76 25.00 -2.02
N ALA A 244 7.88 24.47 -2.56
CA ALA A 244 8.31 24.76 -3.91
C ALA A 244 7.27 24.33 -4.95
N SER A 245 6.72 23.10 -4.84
CA SER A 245 5.67 22.63 -5.75
C SER A 245 4.42 23.50 -5.71
N VAL A 246 3.96 23.88 -4.52
CA VAL A 246 2.78 24.74 -4.36
C VAL A 246 3.02 26.13 -4.92
N THR A 247 4.13 26.77 -4.56
CA THR A 247 4.42 28.15 -4.99
C THR A 247 4.64 28.26 -6.49
N ASP A 248 5.32 27.27 -7.08
CA ASP A 248 5.51 27.21 -8.53
C ASP A 248 4.17 27.06 -9.27
N ARG A 249 3.35 26.10 -8.87
CA ARG A 249 2.05 25.81 -9.52
C ARG A 249 1.02 26.93 -9.32
N ARG A 250 1.02 27.60 -8.19
CA ARG A 250 0.10 28.71 -7.87
C ARG A 250 0.66 30.09 -8.21
N HIS A 251 1.89 30.16 -8.71
CA HIS A 251 2.59 31.41 -8.99
C HIS A 251 2.64 32.38 -7.78
N LEU A 252 2.87 31.80 -6.59
CA LEU A 252 2.94 32.50 -5.33
C LEU A 252 4.39 32.88 -4.98
N PRO A 253 4.59 33.89 -4.14
CA PRO A 253 5.91 34.18 -3.56
C PRO A 253 6.46 32.95 -2.82
N PRO A 254 7.78 32.70 -2.85
CA PRO A 254 8.38 31.51 -2.23
C PRO A 254 8.04 31.31 -0.74
N GLU A 255 7.84 32.41 -0.01
CA GLU A 255 7.50 32.41 1.42
C GLU A 255 5.99 32.29 1.71
N ALA A 256 5.12 32.31 0.70
CA ALA A 256 3.67 32.39 0.88
C ALA A 256 3.10 31.22 1.71
N VAL A 257 3.54 30.00 1.42
CA VAL A 257 3.09 28.80 2.13
C VAL A 257 3.56 28.82 3.57
N ASP A 258 4.84 29.16 3.82
CA ASP A 258 5.39 29.26 5.17
C ASP A 258 4.70 30.36 5.98
N GLN A 259 4.44 31.52 5.36
CA GLN A 259 3.72 32.62 6.03
C GLN A 259 2.28 32.22 6.37
N TYR A 260 1.58 31.55 5.47
CA TYR A 260 0.22 31.09 5.71
C TYR A 260 0.18 30.04 6.84
N ALA A 261 1.02 29.00 6.77
CA ALA A 261 1.08 27.94 7.76
C ALA A 261 1.44 28.44 9.16
N ASN A 262 2.45 29.32 9.27
CA ASN A 262 2.95 29.80 10.57
C ASN A 262 2.16 30.96 11.18
N ARG A 263 1.24 31.59 10.42
CA ARG A 263 0.47 32.76 10.86
C ARG A 263 -1.03 32.59 10.65
N ILE A 264 -1.51 31.37 10.55
CA ILE A 264 -2.91 31.03 10.27
C ILE A 264 -3.87 31.64 11.30
N ASP A 265 -3.48 31.69 12.57
CA ASP A 265 -4.22 32.36 13.65
C ASP A 265 -4.48 33.84 13.36
N THR A 266 -3.42 34.60 13.06
CA THR A 266 -3.51 36.03 12.74
C THR A 266 -4.24 36.26 11.41
N ILE A 267 -4.10 35.36 10.45
CA ILE A 267 -4.81 35.42 9.18
C ILE A 267 -6.32 35.24 9.41
N LEU A 268 -6.72 34.21 10.17
CA LEU A 268 -8.11 33.98 10.49
C LEU A 268 -8.74 35.10 11.34
N GLU A 269 -7.99 35.68 12.27
CA GLU A 269 -8.46 36.88 13.01
C GLU A 269 -8.84 38.02 12.07
N ARG A 270 -8.03 38.30 11.03
CA ARG A 270 -8.33 39.36 10.03
C ARG A 270 -9.55 39.05 9.18
N HIS A 271 -9.83 37.76 8.96
CA HIS A 271 -10.98 37.29 8.18
C HIS A 271 -12.19 36.93 9.04
N ALA A 272 -12.19 37.28 10.32
CA ALA A 272 -13.27 36.95 11.26
C ALA A 272 -13.58 35.43 11.34
N GLY A 273 -12.56 34.60 11.13
CA GLY A 273 -12.68 33.15 11.13
C GLY A 273 -13.06 32.54 9.77
N ASP A 274 -13.24 33.32 8.72
CA ASP A 274 -13.58 32.84 7.37
C ASP A 274 -12.32 32.32 6.67
N ALA A 275 -12.10 31.00 6.77
CA ALA A 275 -10.95 30.31 6.17
C ALA A 275 -11.03 30.26 4.64
N GLY A 276 -12.25 30.20 4.08
CA GLY A 276 -12.46 30.23 2.64
C GLY A 276 -12.04 31.56 2.04
N ALA A 277 -12.50 32.68 2.63
CA ALA A 277 -12.10 34.03 2.20
C ALA A 277 -10.59 34.24 2.35
N ALA A 278 -9.97 33.71 3.42
CA ALA A 278 -8.52 33.76 3.60
C ALA A 278 -7.80 32.98 2.48
N ALA A 279 -8.20 31.77 2.17
CA ALA A 279 -7.58 30.97 1.11
C ALA A 279 -7.70 31.66 -0.26
N LEU A 280 -8.83 32.30 -0.55
CA LEU A 280 -9.04 33.04 -1.78
C LEU A 280 -8.14 34.29 -1.85
N GLU A 281 -8.06 35.09 -0.77
CA GLU A 281 -7.23 36.30 -0.72
C GLU A 281 -5.73 35.99 -0.88
N TYR A 282 -5.30 34.87 -0.27
CA TYR A 282 -3.90 34.43 -0.37
C TYR A 282 -3.57 33.68 -1.66
N GLY A 283 -4.54 33.50 -2.58
CA GLY A 283 -4.33 32.90 -3.88
C GLY A 283 -4.19 31.37 -3.86
N PHE A 284 -4.57 30.73 -2.75
CA PHE A 284 -4.57 29.27 -2.68
C PHE A 284 -5.73 28.61 -3.43
N VAL A 285 -6.86 29.32 -3.59
CA VAL A 285 -7.98 28.88 -4.42
C VAL A 285 -8.39 30.00 -5.38
N ASP A 286 -9.02 29.63 -6.50
CA ASP A 286 -9.42 30.59 -7.55
C ASP A 286 -10.86 31.05 -7.39
N ALA A 287 -11.73 30.23 -6.77
CA ALA A 287 -13.13 30.60 -6.54
C ALA A 287 -13.73 29.85 -5.35
N LEU A 288 -14.63 30.53 -4.66
CA LEU A 288 -15.50 29.92 -3.67
C LEU A 288 -16.86 29.64 -4.30
N LYS A 289 -17.22 28.36 -4.44
CA LYS A 289 -18.44 27.88 -5.09
C LYS A 289 -19.14 26.83 -4.24
N SER A 290 -20.45 26.97 -4.05
CA SER A 290 -21.24 25.88 -3.46
C SER A 290 -21.27 24.68 -4.40
N ARG A 291 -21.59 23.47 -3.89
CA ARG A 291 -21.69 22.26 -4.72
C ARG A 291 -22.63 22.42 -5.92
N THR A 292 -23.76 23.11 -5.75
CA THR A 292 -24.69 23.43 -6.85
C THR A 292 -24.10 24.40 -7.87
N ALA A 293 -23.28 25.36 -7.43
CA ALA A 293 -22.59 26.28 -8.33
C ALA A 293 -21.46 25.59 -9.09
N ILE A 294 -20.77 24.62 -8.49
CA ILE A 294 -19.78 23.75 -9.16
C ILE A 294 -20.48 22.91 -10.23
N ASP A 295 -21.58 22.22 -9.89
CA ASP A 295 -22.36 21.42 -10.83
C ASP A 295 -22.79 22.25 -12.04
N LYS A 296 -23.36 23.42 -11.79
CA LYS A 296 -23.77 24.34 -12.87
C LYS A 296 -22.58 24.76 -13.76
N ALA A 297 -21.46 25.14 -13.16
CA ALA A 297 -20.28 25.55 -13.92
C ALA A 297 -19.69 24.42 -14.76
N LEU A 298 -19.66 23.19 -14.24
CA LEU A 298 -19.22 22.02 -14.99
C LEU A 298 -20.18 21.69 -16.15
N LYS A 299 -21.51 21.79 -15.94
CA LYS A 299 -22.50 21.64 -17.03
C LYS A 299 -22.34 22.66 -18.14
N GLU A 300 -22.02 23.90 -17.79
CA GLU A 300 -21.70 24.95 -18.77
C GLU A 300 -20.46 24.63 -19.60
N MET A 301 -19.49 23.87 -19.05
CA MET A 301 -18.24 23.50 -19.73
C MET A 301 -18.36 22.24 -20.59
N VAL A 302 -19.06 21.19 -20.11
CA VAL A 302 -19.08 19.87 -20.77
C VAL A 302 -20.50 19.39 -21.15
N GLY A 303 -21.54 20.17 -20.84
CA GLY A 303 -22.93 19.81 -21.09
C GLY A 303 -23.53 18.89 -20.02
N GLU A 304 -24.73 18.43 -20.31
CA GLU A 304 -25.50 17.50 -19.47
C GLU A 304 -25.58 16.13 -20.13
N ASP A 305 -25.65 15.09 -19.31
CA ASP A 305 -25.98 13.73 -19.76
C ASP A 305 -27.50 13.57 -20.01
N GLY A 306 -27.95 12.35 -20.39
CA GLY A 306 -29.36 12.06 -20.66
C GLY A 306 -30.26 12.18 -19.43
N ASP A 307 -29.71 12.23 -18.23
CA ASP A 307 -30.43 12.32 -16.95
C ASP A 307 -30.34 13.72 -16.33
N GLY A 308 -29.70 14.66 -17.02
CA GLY A 308 -29.53 16.05 -16.58
C GLY A 308 -28.41 16.26 -15.57
N ASN A 309 -27.48 15.30 -15.43
CA ASN A 309 -26.25 15.46 -14.65
C ASN A 309 -25.12 16.05 -15.51
N VAL A 310 -23.99 16.39 -14.88
CA VAL A 310 -22.77 16.76 -15.62
C VAL A 310 -22.36 15.62 -16.56
N ASN A 311 -22.11 15.93 -17.83
CA ASN A 311 -21.56 14.98 -18.79
C ASN A 311 -20.17 14.53 -18.37
N SER A 312 -20.09 13.49 -17.54
CA SER A 312 -18.85 13.06 -16.90
C SER A 312 -18.74 11.54 -16.79
N LEU A 313 -17.53 11.05 -16.61
CA LEU A 313 -17.23 9.63 -16.39
C LEU A 313 -16.12 9.51 -15.35
N GLY A 314 -16.33 8.65 -14.33
CA GLY A 314 -15.30 8.33 -13.33
C GLY A 314 -14.12 7.57 -13.95
N PHE A 315 -12.92 7.76 -13.41
CA PHE A 315 -11.70 7.16 -13.98
C PHE A 315 -11.74 5.63 -14.03
N ARG A 316 -12.42 4.96 -13.09
CA ARG A 316 -12.54 3.48 -13.08
C ARG A 316 -13.37 2.98 -14.24
N ASP A 317 -14.50 3.63 -14.52
CA ASP A 317 -15.35 3.30 -15.66
C ASP A 317 -14.68 3.65 -16.99
N TYR A 318 -13.93 4.77 -17.00
CA TYR A 318 -13.14 5.15 -18.13
C TYR A 318 -12.07 4.11 -18.46
N LEU A 319 -11.29 3.65 -17.47
CA LEU A 319 -10.31 2.58 -17.66
C LEU A 319 -10.96 1.26 -18.12
N ALA A 320 -12.12 0.91 -17.57
CA ALA A 320 -12.85 -0.27 -18.03
C ALA A 320 -13.28 -0.18 -19.51
N ALA A 321 -13.54 1.04 -20.00
CA ALA A 321 -13.90 1.28 -21.39
C ALA A 321 -12.72 1.29 -22.37
N VAL A 322 -11.53 1.79 -21.92
CA VAL A 322 -10.38 2.01 -22.80
C VAL A 322 -9.31 0.91 -22.74
N ARG A 323 -9.24 0.16 -21.62
CA ARG A 323 -8.35 -0.99 -21.52
C ARG A 323 -8.75 -2.03 -22.57
N PRO A 324 -7.87 -2.41 -23.48
CA PRO A 324 -8.26 -3.28 -24.58
C PRO A 324 -8.76 -4.62 -24.08
N SER A 325 -9.97 -4.99 -24.56
CA SER A 325 -10.47 -6.35 -24.43
C SER A 325 -9.54 -7.28 -25.19
N PHE A 326 -8.74 -8.06 -24.47
CA PHE A 326 -7.91 -9.18 -24.86
C PHE A 326 -7.70 -9.39 -26.38
N ASN A 327 -6.62 -8.88 -26.93
CA ASN A 327 -6.09 -9.32 -28.23
C ASN A 327 -4.94 -10.32 -27.99
N LEU A 328 -5.30 -11.51 -27.48
CA LEU A 328 -4.39 -12.60 -27.10
C LEU A 328 -3.38 -13.03 -28.16
N ALA A 329 -3.66 -12.76 -29.44
CA ALA A 329 -2.81 -13.21 -30.54
C ALA A 329 -1.64 -12.25 -30.85
N GLN A 330 -1.84 -10.94 -30.67
CA GLN A 330 -0.83 -9.93 -30.95
C GLN A 330 0.10 -9.70 -29.76
N GLU A 331 -0.43 -9.86 -28.55
CA GLU A 331 0.29 -9.74 -27.28
C GLU A 331 1.38 -10.79 -27.06
N ARG A 332 1.27 -11.97 -27.67
CA ARG A 332 2.21 -13.08 -27.49
C ARG A 332 3.55 -12.91 -28.22
N ARG A 333 3.74 -11.87 -29.01
CA ARG A 333 4.94 -11.70 -29.86
C ARG A 333 5.91 -10.62 -29.40
N GLN A 334 5.49 -9.70 -28.54
CA GLN A 334 6.37 -8.64 -28.04
C GLN A 334 7.11 -9.06 -26.78
N PRO A 335 8.39 -8.71 -26.65
CA PRO A 335 9.13 -8.90 -25.41
C PRO A 335 8.48 -8.10 -24.27
N VAL A 336 8.64 -8.57 -23.06
CA VAL A 336 8.00 -8.02 -21.86
C VAL A 336 9.06 -7.42 -20.95
N VAL A 337 8.85 -6.18 -20.52
CA VAL A 337 9.44 -5.65 -19.30
C VAL A 337 8.48 -6.01 -18.15
N GLY A 338 8.89 -6.96 -17.31
CA GLY A 338 8.11 -7.37 -16.14
C GLY A 338 8.24 -6.34 -15.03
N VAL A 339 7.15 -6.01 -14.33
CA VAL A 339 7.18 -5.17 -13.12
C VAL A 339 6.65 -5.98 -11.96
N ILE A 340 7.45 -6.10 -10.90
CA ILE A 340 7.05 -6.70 -9.62
C ILE A 340 7.05 -5.59 -8.56
N VAL A 341 6.00 -5.55 -7.72
CA VAL A 341 5.86 -4.55 -6.66
C VAL A 341 6.22 -5.17 -5.31
N ALA A 342 7.07 -4.47 -4.56
CA ALA A 342 7.42 -4.76 -3.17
C ALA A 342 6.89 -3.62 -2.29
N SER A 343 5.60 -3.70 -1.90
CA SER A 343 4.92 -2.65 -1.13
C SER A 343 4.58 -3.13 0.29
N GLY A 344 4.94 -2.33 1.29
CA GLY A 344 4.72 -2.62 2.70
C GLY A 344 5.93 -3.22 3.42
N MET A 345 5.72 -3.67 4.66
CA MET A 345 6.78 -4.24 5.51
C MET A 345 7.28 -5.59 4.99
N ILE A 346 8.59 -5.79 4.97
CA ILE A 346 9.22 -7.06 4.58
C ILE A 346 9.14 -8.04 5.74
N LEU A 347 8.49 -9.18 5.53
CA LEU A 347 8.22 -10.20 6.53
C LEU A 347 8.67 -11.58 6.05
N ASP A 348 8.98 -12.48 7.01
CA ASP A 348 9.33 -13.85 6.71
C ASP A 348 8.13 -14.64 6.17
N GLY A 349 8.42 -15.63 5.35
CA GLY A 349 7.44 -16.56 4.79
C GLY A 349 6.62 -15.98 3.63
N GLU A 350 5.49 -16.63 3.38
CA GLU A 350 4.49 -16.15 2.42
C GLU A 350 3.59 -15.10 3.08
N GLN A 351 3.43 -13.95 2.43
CA GLN A 351 2.58 -12.86 2.89
C GLN A 351 1.63 -12.44 1.78
N PRO A 352 0.40 -12.03 2.13
CA PRO A 352 -0.52 -11.44 1.18
C PRO A 352 -0.09 -10.02 0.77
N ALA A 353 -0.66 -9.48 -0.30
CA ALA A 353 -0.47 -8.10 -0.71
C ALA A 353 -0.84 -7.12 0.41
N GLY A 354 -0.08 -6.04 0.56
CA GLY A 354 -0.07 -5.12 1.72
C GLY A 354 1.12 -5.37 2.64
N ALA A 355 1.82 -6.50 2.44
CA ALA A 355 3.13 -6.80 3.01
C ALA A 355 4.01 -7.50 1.97
N VAL A 356 5.32 -7.49 2.18
CA VAL A 356 6.30 -8.13 1.30
C VAL A 356 6.75 -9.44 1.95
N GLY A 357 6.24 -10.58 1.46
CA GLY A 357 6.72 -11.89 1.91
C GLY A 357 8.01 -12.29 1.22
N GLY A 358 9.01 -12.73 1.99
CA GLY A 358 10.28 -13.20 1.42
C GLY A 358 10.10 -14.27 0.36
N GLU A 359 9.36 -15.32 0.70
CA GLU A 359 9.06 -16.44 -0.20
C GLU A 359 8.08 -16.07 -1.31
N THR A 360 7.10 -15.22 -1.01
CA THR A 360 6.14 -14.72 -2.01
C THR A 360 6.88 -14.00 -3.14
N LEU A 361 7.72 -13.03 -2.79
CA LEU A 361 8.42 -12.22 -3.77
C LEU A 361 9.48 -13.03 -4.52
N ALA A 362 10.24 -13.89 -3.82
CA ALA A 362 11.22 -14.78 -4.43
C ALA A 362 10.58 -15.71 -5.48
N ARG A 363 9.39 -16.22 -5.22
CA ARG A 363 8.62 -17.06 -6.16
C ARG A 363 8.20 -16.26 -7.41
N LEU A 364 7.72 -15.02 -7.27
CA LEU A 364 7.37 -14.16 -8.41
C LEU A 364 8.61 -13.85 -9.27
N ILE A 365 9.74 -13.52 -8.64
CA ILE A 365 11.01 -13.28 -9.32
C ILE A 365 11.50 -14.53 -10.05
N GLY A 366 11.43 -15.71 -9.41
CA GLY A 366 11.78 -17.00 -10.03
C GLY A 366 10.90 -17.33 -11.24
N GLY A 367 9.60 -17.00 -11.15
CA GLY A 367 8.67 -17.10 -12.30
C GLY A 367 9.08 -16.19 -13.46
N ALA A 368 9.44 -14.94 -13.16
CA ALA A 368 9.94 -13.99 -14.17
C ALA A 368 11.28 -14.45 -14.79
N ALA A 369 12.16 -15.06 -14.01
CA ALA A 369 13.44 -15.57 -14.48
C ALA A 369 13.27 -16.68 -15.55
N THR A 370 12.30 -17.58 -15.34
CA THR A 370 12.02 -18.71 -16.22
C THR A 370 11.08 -18.39 -17.38
N ASP A 371 10.36 -17.28 -17.34
CA ASP A 371 9.48 -16.84 -18.43
C ASP A 371 10.31 -16.29 -19.60
N ALA A 372 10.25 -16.99 -20.75
CA ALA A 372 10.96 -16.59 -21.95
C ALA A 372 10.47 -15.25 -22.57
N GLN A 373 9.27 -14.80 -22.22
CA GLN A 373 8.75 -13.51 -22.69
C GLN A 373 9.32 -12.33 -21.88
N VAL A 374 9.68 -12.53 -20.62
CA VAL A 374 10.28 -11.50 -19.78
C VAL A 374 11.72 -11.28 -20.20
N ALA A 375 11.99 -10.14 -20.81
CA ALA A 375 13.32 -9.74 -21.26
C ALA A 375 14.08 -8.91 -20.23
N ALA A 376 13.38 -8.17 -19.37
CA ALA A 376 13.94 -7.39 -18.26
C ALA A 376 12.94 -7.36 -17.09
N LEU A 377 13.43 -7.04 -15.89
CA LEU A 377 12.63 -6.90 -14.69
C LEU A 377 12.83 -5.51 -14.08
N VAL A 378 11.72 -4.88 -13.72
CA VAL A 378 11.69 -3.71 -12.83
C VAL A 378 11.12 -4.15 -11.49
N LEU A 379 11.87 -3.92 -10.41
CA LEU A 379 11.37 -4.08 -9.05
C LEU A 379 10.94 -2.70 -8.53
N ARG A 380 9.62 -2.46 -8.38
CA ARG A 380 9.07 -1.27 -7.75
C ARG A 380 9.03 -1.48 -6.25
N ILE A 381 9.73 -0.65 -5.48
CA ILE A 381 9.85 -0.77 -4.03
C ILE A 381 9.17 0.41 -3.37
N ASP A 382 8.18 0.14 -2.49
CA ASP A 382 7.57 1.12 -1.58
C ASP A 382 7.50 0.52 -0.18
N SER A 383 8.68 0.40 0.48
CA SER A 383 8.86 -0.38 1.70
C SER A 383 9.82 0.29 2.69
N PRO A 384 9.46 0.37 4.00
CA PRO A 384 10.35 0.84 5.07
C PRO A 384 11.40 -0.22 5.48
N GLY A 385 11.37 -1.41 4.84
CA GLY A 385 12.19 -2.55 5.22
C GLY A 385 11.44 -3.55 6.10
N GLY A 386 12.17 -4.30 6.93
CA GLY A 386 11.61 -5.33 7.81
C GLY A 386 12.62 -6.42 8.16
N SER A 387 12.25 -7.69 8.01
CA SER A 387 13.13 -8.83 8.27
C SER A 387 14.38 -8.82 7.38
N ALA A 388 15.55 -8.85 7.98
CA ALA A 388 16.81 -8.97 7.27
C ALA A 388 16.91 -10.32 6.53
N PHE A 389 16.36 -11.39 7.12
CA PHE A 389 16.36 -12.73 6.53
C PHE A 389 15.47 -12.78 5.27
N ALA A 390 14.25 -12.26 5.34
CA ALA A 390 13.38 -12.18 4.18
C ALA A 390 13.98 -11.30 3.07
N SER A 391 14.63 -10.19 3.44
CA SER A 391 15.34 -9.32 2.49
C SER A 391 16.47 -10.05 1.77
N GLU A 392 17.20 -10.94 2.48
CA GLU A 392 18.24 -11.76 1.85
C GLU A 392 17.66 -12.80 0.90
N ILE A 393 16.56 -13.50 1.27
CA ILE A 393 15.87 -14.45 0.36
C ILE A 393 15.47 -13.75 -0.95
N ILE A 394 14.90 -12.55 -0.84
CA ILE A 394 14.52 -11.76 -2.03
C ILE A 394 15.76 -11.38 -2.84
N ARG A 395 16.82 -10.90 -2.19
CA ARG A 395 18.08 -10.54 -2.86
C ARG A 395 18.70 -11.71 -3.61
N GLU A 396 18.72 -12.90 -3.01
CA GLU A 396 19.22 -14.12 -3.67
C GLU A 396 18.41 -14.47 -4.92
N ALA A 397 17.07 -14.33 -4.87
CA ALA A 397 16.21 -14.52 -6.03
C ALA A 397 16.49 -13.50 -7.14
N LEU A 398 16.76 -12.24 -6.80
CA LEU A 398 17.13 -11.18 -7.74
C LEU A 398 18.50 -11.45 -8.39
N LEU A 399 19.48 -11.92 -7.62
CA LEU A 399 20.77 -12.35 -8.17
C LEU A 399 20.64 -13.54 -9.11
N ALA A 400 19.79 -14.52 -8.76
CA ALA A 400 19.48 -15.65 -9.64
C ALA A 400 18.79 -15.19 -10.94
N PHE A 401 17.90 -14.19 -10.86
CA PHE A 401 17.31 -13.56 -12.05
C PHE A 401 18.39 -12.93 -12.94
N ARG A 402 19.28 -12.09 -12.38
CA ARG A 402 20.38 -11.46 -13.11
C ARG A 402 21.34 -12.49 -13.75
N ALA A 403 21.56 -13.63 -13.06
CA ALA A 403 22.39 -14.72 -13.60
C ALA A 403 21.82 -15.35 -14.88
N THR A 404 20.54 -15.12 -15.20
CA THR A 404 19.97 -15.50 -16.51
C THR A 404 20.39 -14.57 -17.66
N GLY A 405 21.12 -13.49 -17.39
CA GLY A 405 21.52 -12.48 -18.35
C GLY A 405 20.47 -11.41 -18.64
N LYS A 406 19.35 -11.40 -17.89
CA LYS A 406 18.30 -10.39 -18.04
C LYS A 406 18.58 -9.21 -17.12
N PRO A 407 18.42 -7.95 -17.59
CA PRO A 407 18.61 -6.77 -16.76
C PRO A 407 17.58 -6.67 -15.64
N LEU A 408 18.06 -6.17 -14.50
CA LEU A 408 17.27 -5.83 -13.32
C LEU A 408 17.39 -4.34 -13.02
N VAL A 409 16.30 -3.62 -13.05
CA VAL A 409 16.23 -2.21 -12.67
C VAL A 409 15.35 -2.08 -11.41
N VAL A 410 15.74 -1.22 -10.48
CA VAL A 410 14.91 -0.86 -9.32
C VAL A 410 14.30 0.50 -9.56
N SER A 411 13.00 0.62 -9.26
CA SER A 411 12.28 1.89 -9.15
C SER A 411 11.81 2.06 -7.71
N MET A 412 12.32 3.06 -7.02
CA MET A 412 11.89 3.39 -5.67
C MET A 412 10.63 4.26 -5.70
N GLY A 413 9.63 3.89 -4.90
CA GLY A 413 8.42 4.67 -4.65
C GLY A 413 8.65 5.78 -3.62
N SER A 414 7.66 6.00 -2.75
CA SER A 414 7.80 6.98 -1.66
C SER A 414 8.90 6.57 -0.68
N VAL A 415 9.04 5.26 -0.43
CA VAL A 415 10.01 4.71 0.52
C VAL A 415 10.69 3.48 -0.06
N ALA A 416 12.02 3.41 0.03
CA ALA A 416 12.80 2.20 -0.26
C ALA A 416 14.02 2.16 0.68
N ALA A 417 13.76 1.88 1.96
CA ALA A 417 14.75 2.06 3.01
C ALA A 417 15.05 0.77 3.76
N SER A 418 16.23 0.70 4.35
CA SER A 418 16.67 -0.41 5.19
C SER A 418 16.57 -1.76 4.46
N GLY A 419 15.72 -2.71 4.85
CA GLY A 419 15.46 -3.95 4.09
C GLY A 419 15.02 -3.68 2.65
N GLY A 420 14.29 -2.58 2.40
CA GLY A 420 13.95 -2.11 1.05
C GLY A 420 15.19 -1.71 0.23
N TYR A 421 16.19 -1.10 0.86
CA TYR A 421 17.46 -0.82 0.21
C TYR A 421 18.32 -2.09 0.03
N TRP A 422 18.24 -3.04 0.99
CA TRP A 422 18.90 -4.35 0.87
C TRP A 422 18.50 -5.08 -0.41
N ILE A 423 17.20 -5.11 -0.72
CA ILE A 423 16.72 -5.75 -1.96
C ILE A 423 16.94 -4.89 -3.21
N ALA A 424 17.14 -3.57 -3.06
CA ALA A 424 17.48 -2.69 -4.18
C ALA A 424 18.95 -2.82 -4.62
N ALA A 425 19.85 -3.06 -3.67
CA ALA A 425 21.30 -3.01 -3.90
C ALA A 425 21.84 -3.86 -5.08
N PRO A 426 21.28 -5.06 -5.41
CA PRO A 426 21.79 -5.88 -6.52
C PRO A 426 21.35 -5.42 -7.91
N ALA A 427 20.60 -4.32 -8.07
CA ALA A 427 20.12 -3.85 -9.38
C ALA A 427 21.27 -3.36 -10.29
N ASP A 428 21.03 -3.42 -11.61
CA ASP A 428 21.93 -2.83 -12.60
C ASP A 428 21.82 -1.31 -12.61
N GLU A 429 20.60 -0.77 -12.39
CA GLU A 429 20.32 0.64 -12.18
C GLU A 429 19.25 0.82 -11.11
N ILE A 430 19.42 1.84 -10.26
CA ILE A 430 18.46 2.24 -9.22
C ILE A 430 17.94 3.65 -9.55
N TRP A 431 16.63 3.75 -9.70
CA TRP A 431 15.90 4.98 -9.99
C TRP A 431 15.07 5.41 -8.77
N ALA A 432 15.05 6.68 -8.42
CA ALA A 432 14.27 7.23 -7.34
C ALA A 432 13.70 8.61 -7.69
N ALA A 433 12.56 8.98 -7.12
CA ALA A 433 12.13 10.37 -7.17
C ALA A 433 12.99 11.23 -6.22
N PRO A 434 13.13 12.54 -6.46
CA PRO A 434 13.91 13.41 -5.57
C PRO A 434 13.49 13.35 -4.11
N THR A 435 12.19 13.13 -3.86
CA THR A 435 11.56 13.06 -2.53
C THR A 435 11.44 11.65 -1.96
N THR A 436 11.88 10.61 -2.66
CA THR A 436 11.94 9.25 -2.15
C THR A 436 12.77 9.19 -0.86
N ILE A 437 12.27 8.49 0.15
CA ILE A 437 13.02 8.24 1.39
C ILE A 437 13.75 6.91 1.26
N THR A 438 15.09 6.91 1.37
CA THR A 438 15.91 5.72 1.16
C THR A 438 17.09 5.63 2.15
N GLY A 439 18.02 4.70 1.93
CA GLY A 439 19.15 4.46 2.83
C GLY A 439 18.73 3.67 4.07
N SER A 440 18.86 4.27 5.26
CA SER A 440 18.63 3.61 6.56
C SER A 440 19.41 2.29 6.70
N ILE A 441 20.65 2.28 6.18
CA ILE A 441 21.55 1.10 6.20
C ILE A 441 22.02 0.87 7.64
N GLY A 442 21.37 -0.08 8.31
CA GLY A 442 21.59 -0.42 9.71
C GLY A 442 20.67 -1.55 10.15
N VAL A 443 21.00 -2.21 11.24
CA VAL A 443 20.28 -3.38 11.76
C VAL A 443 19.97 -3.18 13.23
N LEU A 444 18.84 -3.70 13.66
CA LEU A 444 18.43 -3.73 15.05
C LEU A 444 17.73 -5.05 15.38
N SER A 445 17.78 -5.42 16.65
CA SER A 445 16.96 -6.49 17.23
C SER A 445 16.58 -6.13 18.65
N ALA A 446 15.49 -6.72 19.15
CA ALA A 446 15.03 -6.48 20.52
C ALA A 446 14.67 -7.80 21.19
N PHE A 447 14.88 -7.84 22.51
CA PHE A 447 14.48 -8.96 23.35
C PHE A 447 13.80 -8.43 24.62
N PRO A 448 12.51 -8.72 24.84
CA PRO A 448 11.83 -8.37 26.08
C PRO A 448 12.09 -9.43 27.16
N SER A 449 12.27 -9.00 28.42
CA SER A 449 12.29 -9.86 29.58
C SER A 449 11.21 -9.43 30.56
N PHE A 450 10.35 -10.37 30.95
CA PHE A 450 9.29 -10.19 31.93
C PHE A 450 9.68 -10.75 33.32
N ALA A 451 10.93 -11.16 33.53
CA ALA A 451 11.37 -11.81 34.76
C ALA A 451 11.06 -10.96 36.01
N ARG A 452 11.37 -9.65 35.97
CA ARG A 452 11.06 -8.73 37.09
C ARG A 452 9.55 -8.56 37.30
N ALA A 453 8.78 -8.42 36.22
CA ALA A 453 7.33 -8.29 36.27
C ALA A 453 6.68 -9.54 36.87
N LEU A 454 7.12 -10.73 36.48
CA LEU A 454 6.65 -12.00 37.04
C LEU A 454 7.03 -12.14 38.52
N GLY A 455 8.26 -11.72 38.90
CA GLY A 455 8.73 -11.71 40.28
C GLY A 455 7.85 -10.86 41.22
N GLU A 456 7.43 -9.67 40.77
CA GLU A 456 6.47 -8.82 41.51
C GLU A 456 5.10 -9.50 41.73
N LEU A 457 4.69 -10.41 40.85
CA LEU A 457 3.50 -11.22 40.97
C LEU A 457 3.73 -12.52 41.76
N GLY A 458 4.95 -12.76 42.27
CA GLY A 458 5.31 -13.99 43.00
C GLY A 458 5.49 -15.20 42.06
N ILE A 459 5.66 -14.99 40.77
CA ILE A 459 5.92 -16.04 39.78
C ILE A 459 7.43 -16.11 39.52
N HIS A 460 8.02 -17.27 39.77
CA HIS A 460 9.46 -17.52 39.59
C HIS A 460 9.68 -18.60 38.55
N ASN A 461 10.60 -18.36 37.62
CA ASN A 461 11.05 -19.34 36.64
C ASN A 461 12.29 -20.06 37.20
N ASP A 462 12.18 -21.35 37.46
CA ASP A 462 13.27 -22.22 37.92
C ASP A 462 13.30 -23.50 37.10
N GLY A 463 14.45 -24.11 36.99
CA GLY A 463 14.62 -25.34 36.21
C GLY A 463 16.06 -25.77 36.01
N VAL A 464 16.23 -26.82 35.23
CA VAL A 464 17.53 -27.39 34.88
C VAL A 464 17.78 -27.30 33.37
N ALA A 465 18.99 -27.07 32.98
CA ALA A 465 19.39 -26.96 31.57
C ALA A 465 20.63 -27.83 31.30
N THR A 466 20.74 -28.37 30.11
CA THR A 466 21.89 -29.18 29.68
C THR A 466 23.07 -28.32 29.24
N THR A 467 22.84 -27.07 28.86
CA THR A 467 23.87 -26.12 28.42
C THR A 467 23.60 -24.72 28.97
N ARG A 468 24.57 -23.86 28.94
CA ARG A 468 24.44 -22.45 29.38
C ARG A 468 23.51 -21.63 28.51
N SER A 469 23.29 -22.00 27.25
CA SER A 469 22.46 -21.28 26.30
C SER A 469 21.02 -21.81 26.24
N ALA A 470 20.75 -22.98 26.82
CA ALA A 470 19.40 -23.55 26.84
C ALA A 470 18.44 -22.65 27.62
N GLY A 471 17.32 -22.28 26.98
CA GLY A 471 16.35 -21.33 27.54
C GLY A 471 16.84 -19.88 27.58
N GLY A 472 17.92 -19.54 26.87
CA GLY A 472 18.53 -18.20 26.88
C GLY A 472 17.69 -17.09 26.22
N LEU A 473 16.69 -17.46 25.40
CA LEU A 473 15.70 -16.56 24.79
C LEU A 473 14.27 -16.79 25.36
N ASP A 474 14.17 -17.31 26.56
CA ASP A 474 12.88 -17.39 27.28
C ASP A 474 12.57 -16.01 27.90
N PRO A 475 11.48 -15.32 27.47
CA PRO A 475 11.16 -13.98 27.98
C PRO A 475 10.75 -13.96 29.47
N SER A 476 10.43 -15.12 30.08
CA SER A 476 10.15 -15.22 31.51
C SER A 476 11.43 -15.19 32.38
N ARG A 477 12.60 -15.12 31.76
CA ARG A 477 13.93 -15.10 32.41
C ARG A 477 14.70 -13.83 32.06
N GLU A 478 15.67 -13.48 32.91
CA GLU A 478 16.62 -12.42 32.57
C GLU A 478 17.54 -12.85 31.42
N LEU A 479 17.84 -11.90 30.55
CA LEU A 479 18.78 -12.14 29.45
C LEU A 479 20.21 -12.31 30.01
N SER A 480 20.75 -13.51 29.83
CA SER A 480 22.09 -13.84 30.32
C SER A 480 23.19 -13.01 29.60
N PRO A 481 24.33 -12.71 30.28
CA PRO A 481 25.45 -12.03 29.62
C PRO A 481 25.97 -12.77 28.37
N GLN A 482 25.92 -14.12 28.38
CA GLN A 482 26.30 -14.93 27.22
C GLN A 482 25.37 -14.69 26.05
N MET A 483 24.05 -14.71 26.27
CA MET A 483 23.05 -14.53 25.21
C MET A 483 23.08 -13.10 24.68
N ARG A 484 23.24 -12.11 25.59
CA ARG A 484 23.46 -10.72 25.19
C ARG A 484 24.62 -10.61 24.19
N LYS A 485 25.77 -11.24 24.51
CA LYS A 485 26.94 -11.24 23.63
C LYS A 485 26.69 -11.93 22.29
N VAL A 486 25.92 -13.02 22.28
CA VAL A 486 25.48 -13.70 21.04
C VAL A 486 24.67 -12.76 20.16
N MET A 487 23.69 -12.05 20.74
CA MET A 487 22.83 -11.10 19.99
C MET A 487 23.63 -9.91 19.46
N GLU A 488 24.55 -9.35 20.25
CA GLU A 488 25.46 -8.28 19.81
C GLU A 488 26.30 -8.71 18.60
N LEU A 489 26.90 -9.90 18.67
CA LEU A 489 27.75 -10.44 17.59
C LEU A 489 26.91 -10.74 16.32
N ALA A 490 25.73 -11.30 16.48
CA ALA A 490 24.82 -11.58 15.37
C ALA A 490 24.40 -10.27 14.68
N ASN A 491 24.02 -9.24 15.45
CA ASN A 491 23.65 -7.93 14.91
C ASN A 491 24.82 -7.25 14.18
N ALA A 492 26.01 -7.27 14.77
CA ALA A 492 27.21 -6.73 14.15
C ALA A 492 27.59 -7.48 12.85
N HIS A 493 27.36 -8.80 12.80
CA HIS A 493 27.58 -9.59 11.58
C HIS A 493 26.61 -9.18 10.47
N THR A 494 25.31 -9.11 10.76
CA THR A 494 24.28 -8.73 9.79
C THR A 494 24.50 -7.30 9.27
N TYR A 495 24.93 -6.37 10.14
CA TYR A 495 25.25 -5.01 9.72
C TYR A 495 26.45 -4.96 8.77
N ARG A 496 27.54 -5.69 9.08
CA ARG A 496 28.67 -5.81 8.14
C ARG A 496 28.23 -6.39 6.80
N ARG A 497 27.41 -7.45 6.84
CA ARG A 497 26.86 -8.07 5.62
C ARG A 497 26.05 -7.07 4.80
N PHE A 498 25.24 -6.23 5.44
CA PHE A 498 24.50 -5.18 4.75
C PHE A 498 25.42 -4.18 4.05
N MET A 499 26.46 -3.70 4.76
CA MET A 499 27.45 -2.80 4.16
C MET A 499 28.17 -3.44 2.97
N GLU A 500 28.54 -4.72 3.07
CA GLU A 500 29.18 -5.47 1.98
C GLU A 500 28.26 -5.58 0.75
N ILE A 501 26.98 -5.88 0.96
CA ILE A 501 25.97 -5.96 -0.11
C ILE A 501 25.84 -4.61 -0.84
N VAL A 502 25.79 -3.52 -0.09
CA VAL A 502 25.74 -2.17 -0.67
C VAL A 502 27.04 -1.84 -1.41
N ALA A 503 28.20 -2.13 -0.80
CA ALA A 503 29.51 -1.93 -1.42
C ALA A 503 29.63 -2.68 -2.76
N GLU A 504 29.23 -3.95 -2.78
CA GLU A 504 29.21 -4.80 -3.98
C GLU A 504 28.25 -4.25 -5.04
N GLY A 505 27.02 -3.95 -4.64
CA GLY A 505 25.96 -3.51 -5.56
C GLY A 505 26.22 -2.11 -6.13
N ARG A 506 26.87 -1.22 -5.37
CA ARG A 506 27.15 0.16 -5.78
C ARG A 506 28.58 0.38 -6.29
N GLY A 507 29.42 -0.67 -6.28
CA GLY A 507 30.83 -0.54 -6.67
C GLY A 507 31.63 0.42 -5.77
N MET A 508 31.27 0.53 -4.49
CA MET A 508 31.89 1.44 -3.53
C MET A 508 32.81 0.69 -2.56
N PRO A 509 33.87 1.32 -2.05
CA PRO A 509 34.59 0.79 -0.89
C PRO A 509 33.67 0.67 0.33
N VAL A 510 33.83 -0.38 1.14
CA VAL A 510 33.01 -0.60 2.36
C VAL A 510 33.13 0.57 3.33
N GLU A 511 34.31 1.20 3.40
CA GLU A 511 34.57 2.39 4.22
C GLU A 511 33.70 3.57 3.80
N ARG A 512 33.49 3.75 2.49
CA ARG A 512 32.58 4.79 1.98
C ARG A 512 31.12 4.47 2.31
N VAL A 513 30.73 3.21 2.21
CA VAL A 513 29.39 2.78 2.63
C VAL A 513 29.20 3.03 4.13
N ALA A 514 30.21 2.76 4.97
CA ALA A 514 30.13 3.01 6.41
C ALA A 514 29.85 4.48 6.74
N GLU A 515 30.41 5.44 5.98
CA GLU A 515 30.14 6.89 6.15
C GLU A 515 28.68 7.25 5.82
N LEU A 516 28.06 6.55 4.86
CA LEU A 516 26.67 6.79 4.39
C LEU A 516 25.62 5.99 5.17
N ALA A 517 26.09 4.96 5.88
CA ALA A 517 25.25 4.02 6.62
C ALA A 517 24.78 4.58 7.98
N GLU A 518 25.14 3.94 9.07
CA GLU A 518 24.77 4.31 10.44
C GLU A 518 23.25 4.40 10.69
N GLY A 519 22.44 3.80 9.82
CA GLY A 519 20.99 3.88 9.90
C GLY A 519 20.39 5.22 9.40
N ARG A 520 21.22 6.11 8.83
CA ARG A 520 20.79 7.42 8.34
C ARG A 520 19.88 7.28 7.14
N VAL A 521 18.80 8.09 7.11
CA VAL A 521 17.90 8.22 5.95
C VAL A 521 18.40 9.33 5.04
N TRP A 522 18.10 9.19 3.74
CA TRP A 522 18.44 10.12 2.69
C TRP A 522 17.22 10.37 1.81
N THR A 523 17.04 11.57 1.28
CA THR A 523 16.13 11.77 0.15
C THR A 523 16.72 11.17 -1.11
N GLY A 524 15.88 10.92 -2.14
CA GLY A 524 16.36 10.41 -3.43
C GLY A 524 17.42 11.30 -4.04
N ALA A 525 17.24 12.64 -3.97
CA ALA A 525 18.24 13.60 -4.44
C ALA A 525 19.58 13.50 -3.68
N GLN A 526 19.54 13.36 -2.35
CA GLN A 526 20.74 13.15 -1.57
C GLN A 526 21.37 11.79 -1.84
N ALA A 527 20.58 10.76 -2.06
CA ALA A 527 21.03 9.41 -2.35
C ALA A 527 21.72 9.32 -3.73
N GLU A 528 21.24 10.05 -4.74
CA GLU A 528 21.92 10.20 -6.02
C GLU A 528 23.28 10.89 -5.85
N ALA A 529 23.29 12.03 -5.16
CA ALA A 529 24.55 12.76 -4.88
C ALA A 529 25.57 11.92 -4.10
N ASN A 530 25.12 10.97 -3.27
CA ASN A 530 25.94 10.06 -2.50
C ASN A 530 26.33 8.77 -3.26
N GLY A 531 25.74 8.50 -4.43
CA GLY A 531 25.94 7.31 -5.23
C GLY A 531 25.17 6.07 -4.76
N LEU A 532 24.19 6.25 -3.86
CA LEU A 532 23.27 5.18 -3.44
C LEU A 532 22.14 4.96 -4.46
N VAL A 533 21.86 5.93 -5.30
CA VAL A 533 20.90 5.91 -6.42
C VAL A 533 21.65 6.33 -7.68
N ASP A 534 21.30 5.78 -8.83
CA ASP A 534 21.97 6.08 -10.10
C ASP A 534 21.31 7.26 -10.82
N HIS A 535 19.98 7.34 -10.75
CA HIS A 535 19.22 8.32 -11.53
C HIS A 535 17.98 8.80 -10.77
N LEU A 536 17.65 10.07 -10.96
CA LEU A 536 16.36 10.59 -10.54
C LEU A 536 15.32 10.38 -11.65
N GLY A 537 14.15 9.87 -11.30
CA GLY A 537 13.05 9.63 -12.23
C GLY A 537 11.93 8.80 -11.61
N ASN A 538 10.92 8.53 -12.41
CA ASN A 538 9.74 7.78 -12.03
C ASN A 538 9.79 6.31 -12.51
N ILE A 539 8.70 5.57 -12.36
CA ILE A 539 8.63 4.18 -12.78
C ILE A 539 8.72 4.00 -14.30
N ASP A 540 8.22 4.93 -15.10
CA ASP A 540 8.28 4.85 -16.57
C ASP A 540 9.72 5.04 -17.07
N ASP A 541 10.50 5.90 -16.40
CA ASP A 541 11.93 6.06 -16.66
C ASP A 541 12.69 4.76 -16.38
N ALA A 542 12.38 4.11 -15.24
CA ALA A 542 12.96 2.82 -14.87
C ALA A 542 12.57 1.70 -15.85
N ILE A 543 11.31 1.66 -16.33
CA ILE A 543 10.84 0.70 -17.35
C ILE A 543 11.58 0.94 -18.66
N THR A 544 11.74 2.19 -19.07
CA THR A 544 12.48 2.58 -20.28
C THR A 544 13.96 2.19 -20.16
N ALA A 545 14.57 2.41 -18.99
CA ALA A 545 15.94 1.98 -18.71
C ALA A 545 16.10 0.45 -18.79
N ALA A 546 15.16 -0.31 -18.23
CA ALA A 546 15.14 -1.76 -18.31
C ALA A 546 15.04 -2.26 -19.76
N ALA A 547 14.18 -1.64 -20.56
CA ALA A 547 14.06 -1.95 -21.98
C ALA A 547 15.36 -1.62 -22.76
N ARG A 548 15.98 -0.47 -22.47
CA ARG A 548 17.27 -0.06 -23.03
C ARG A 548 18.38 -1.06 -22.70
N LEU A 549 18.50 -1.47 -21.44
CA LEU A 549 19.50 -2.46 -21.01
C LEU A 549 19.28 -3.82 -21.65
N ALA A 550 18.02 -4.19 -21.91
CA ALA A 550 17.65 -5.41 -22.65
C ALA A 550 17.72 -5.23 -24.19
N THR A 551 18.16 -4.08 -24.70
CA THR A 551 18.26 -3.77 -26.15
C THR A 551 16.94 -3.96 -26.90
N LEU A 552 15.81 -3.52 -26.29
CA LEU A 552 14.47 -3.63 -26.89
C LEU A 552 14.09 -2.34 -27.62
N ASP A 553 13.75 -2.43 -28.91
CA ASP A 553 13.17 -1.32 -29.67
C ASP A 553 11.67 -1.15 -29.39
N THR A 554 10.99 -2.25 -29.11
CA THR A 554 9.56 -2.28 -28.74
C THR A 554 9.32 -3.31 -27.65
N TRP A 555 8.50 -2.97 -26.69
CA TRP A 555 8.13 -3.85 -25.58
C TRP A 555 6.72 -3.58 -25.12
N ARG A 556 6.21 -4.45 -24.25
CA ARG A 556 5.05 -4.20 -23.42
C ARG A 556 5.41 -4.34 -21.95
N THR A 557 4.79 -3.55 -21.11
CA THR A 557 4.91 -3.68 -19.64
C THR A 557 3.89 -4.69 -19.13
N ARG A 558 4.33 -5.58 -18.23
CA ARG A 558 3.46 -6.55 -17.57
C ARG A 558 3.71 -6.53 -16.08
N TRP A 559 2.67 -6.19 -15.33
CA TRP A 559 2.67 -6.31 -13.88
C TRP A 559 2.56 -7.79 -13.51
N ILE A 560 3.54 -8.28 -12.75
CA ILE A 560 3.65 -9.67 -12.31
C ILE A 560 3.20 -9.70 -10.85
N GLU A 561 1.97 -10.15 -10.64
CA GLU A 561 1.31 -10.22 -9.33
C GLU A 561 0.89 -11.66 -9.04
N GLU A 562 0.61 -11.96 -7.78
CA GLU A 562 0.02 -13.24 -7.41
C GLU A 562 -1.36 -13.41 -8.07
N PRO A 563 -1.63 -14.58 -8.68
CA PRO A 563 -2.94 -14.84 -9.25
C PRO A 563 -4.00 -14.85 -8.14
N ARG A 564 -4.96 -13.93 -8.22
CA ARG A 564 -6.13 -13.95 -7.32
C ARG A 564 -6.88 -15.27 -7.52
N SER A 565 -7.22 -15.98 -6.44
CA SER A 565 -8.01 -17.20 -6.57
C SER A 565 -9.35 -16.91 -7.25
N LEU A 566 -9.86 -17.85 -8.07
CA LEU A 566 -11.17 -17.70 -8.73
C LEU A 566 -12.29 -17.43 -7.72
N ALA A 567 -12.21 -18.03 -6.53
CA ALA A 567 -13.15 -17.78 -5.44
C ALA A 567 -13.07 -16.33 -4.94
N ALA A 568 -11.87 -15.76 -4.77
CA ALA A 568 -11.68 -14.36 -4.38
C ALA A 568 -12.19 -13.39 -5.47
N GLN A 569 -11.98 -13.72 -6.74
CA GLN A 569 -12.49 -12.93 -7.87
C GLN A 569 -14.03 -12.94 -7.93
N LEU A 570 -14.65 -14.11 -7.75
CA LEU A 570 -16.11 -14.26 -7.72
C LEU A 570 -16.73 -13.57 -6.50
N LEU A 571 -16.13 -13.70 -5.32
CA LEU A 571 -16.60 -13.05 -4.09
C LEU A 571 -16.43 -11.53 -4.16
N ALA A 572 -15.35 -11.03 -4.72
CA ALA A 572 -15.16 -9.59 -4.95
C ALA A 572 -16.23 -9.02 -5.89
N ARG A 573 -16.64 -9.75 -6.93
CA ARG A 573 -17.74 -9.36 -7.83
C ARG A 573 -19.11 -9.41 -7.13
N LEU A 574 -19.33 -10.37 -6.24
CA LEU A 574 -20.59 -10.49 -5.48
C LEU A 574 -20.72 -9.47 -4.35
N SER A 575 -19.61 -8.99 -3.78
CA SER A 575 -19.62 -8.00 -2.69
C SER A 575 -19.85 -6.55 -3.16
N LEU A 576 -19.85 -6.28 -4.45
CA LEU A 576 -20.11 -4.93 -4.98
C LEU A 576 -21.59 -4.49 -4.88
N THR A 577 -22.54 -5.39 -4.57
CA THR A 577 -23.97 -5.06 -4.56
C THR A 577 -24.69 -5.02 -3.20
N PRO A 578 -24.24 -5.63 -2.09
CA PRO A 578 -25.00 -5.61 -0.82
C PRO A 578 -24.59 -4.50 0.17
N GLN A 579 -23.44 -3.87 0.02
CA GLN A 579 -22.93 -2.93 1.04
C GLN A 579 -23.72 -1.62 1.16
N SER A 580 -24.42 -1.21 0.11
CA SER A 580 -25.27 -0.01 0.16
C SER A 580 -26.56 -0.20 0.99
N LEU A 581 -27.01 -1.44 1.20
CA LEU A 581 -28.24 -1.71 1.94
C LEU A 581 -28.00 -2.02 3.43
N LEU A 582 -26.91 -2.74 3.77
CA LEU A 582 -26.62 -3.12 5.16
C LEU A 582 -25.90 -2.01 5.96
N ALA A 583 -25.03 -1.22 5.34
CA ALA A 583 -24.33 -0.12 6.01
C ALA A 583 -25.27 0.99 6.51
N ARG A 584 -26.48 1.09 5.95
CA ARG A 584 -27.51 2.01 6.43
C ARG A 584 -28.29 1.49 7.63
N LEU A 585 -28.15 0.22 8.01
CA LEU A 585 -28.91 -0.42 9.08
C LEU A 585 -28.10 -0.70 10.37
N THR A 586 -26.78 -0.65 10.32
CA THR A 586 -25.94 -0.87 11.49
C THR A 586 -24.95 0.26 11.65
N GLY A 587 -25.25 1.21 12.55
CA GLY A 587 -24.28 2.21 13.01
C GLY A 587 -23.08 1.52 13.67
N GLY A 588 -21.96 1.47 12.94
CA GLY A 588 -20.75 0.79 13.38
C GLY A 588 -20.03 1.53 14.52
N ILE A 589 -19.67 0.80 15.56
CA ILE A 589 -18.71 1.25 16.58
C ILE A 589 -17.31 1.14 15.95
N ALA A 590 -16.60 2.27 15.86
CA ALA A 590 -15.26 2.35 15.31
C ALA A 590 -14.29 1.44 16.07
N GLY A 591 -13.68 0.47 15.36
CA GLY A 591 -12.53 -0.29 15.86
C GLY A 591 -11.31 0.62 15.96
N VAL A 592 -10.61 0.58 17.07
CA VAL A 592 -9.33 1.28 17.27
C VAL A 592 -8.30 0.57 16.38
N ALA A 593 -7.85 1.24 15.31
CA ALA A 593 -6.71 0.78 14.54
C ALA A 593 -5.46 0.81 15.44
N LEU A 594 -4.73 -0.30 15.50
CA LEU A 594 -3.44 -0.33 16.19
C LEU A 594 -2.44 0.50 15.38
N ASP A 595 -1.89 1.54 15.99
CA ASP A 595 -0.82 2.35 15.42
C ASP A 595 0.36 1.48 14.94
N GLU A 596 1.06 1.92 13.90
CA GLU A 596 2.21 1.23 13.32
C GLU A 596 3.28 0.83 14.34
N PRO A 597 3.61 1.64 15.35
CA PRO A 597 4.48 1.24 16.46
C PRO A 597 4.01 -0.01 17.21
N ALA A 598 2.70 -0.18 17.36
CA ALA A 598 2.14 -1.37 18.00
C ALA A 598 2.24 -2.62 17.11
N ARG A 599 2.16 -2.47 15.78
CA ARG A 599 2.38 -3.56 14.81
C ARG A 599 3.84 -4.00 14.81
N VAL A 600 4.79 -3.06 14.82
CA VAL A 600 6.24 -3.34 14.93
C VAL A 600 6.55 -4.06 16.23
N LEU A 601 6.00 -3.59 17.36
CA LEU A 601 6.16 -4.23 18.65
C LEU A 601 5.56 -5.65 18.67
N ALA A 602 4.37 -5.83 18.12
CA ALA A 602 3.71 -7.14 18.03
C ALA A 602 4.56 -8.12 17.21
N THR A 603 5.20 -7.65 16.12
CA THR A 603 6.09 -8.46 15.30
C THR A 603 7.35 -8.84 16.08
N ALA A 604 7.98 -7.89 16.76
CA ALA A 604 9.18 -8.13 17.59
C ALA A 604 8.89 -9.10 18.75
N LEU A 605 7.69 -9.04 19.33
CA LEU A 605 7.26 -9.95 20.40
C LEU A 605 6.97 -11.37 19.89
N ARG A 606 6.53 -11.53 18.64
CA ARG A 606 6.27 -12.85 18.05
C ARG A 606 7.55 -13.62 17.71
N THR A 607 8.63 -12.92 17.38
CA THR A 607 9.93 -13.50 17.01
C THR A 607 11.05 -12.85 17.80
N PRO A 608 11.17 -13.15 19.12
CA PRO A 608 12.22 -12.57 19.97
C PRO A 608 13.61 -12.90 19.42
N GLY A 609 14.46 -11.87 19.28
CA GLY A 609 15.81 -12.03 18.75
C GLY A 609 15.93 -12.03 17.23
N ALA A 610 14.83 -11.93 16.46
CA ALA A 610 14.91 -11.70 15.03
C ALA A 610 15.59 -10.35 14.71
N GLN A 611 16.31 -10.30 13.60
CA GLN A 611 17.03 -9.12 13.17
C GLN A 611 16.20 -8.36 12.13
N TYR A 612 16.05 -7.07 12.36
CA TYR A 612 15.25 -6.19 11.52
C TYR A 612 16.10 -5.12 10.87
N ALA A 613 15.98 -5.00 9.57
CA ALA A 613 16.40 -3.87 8.78
C ALA A 613 15.15 -3.00 8.52
N LEU A 614 14.75 -2.20 9.52
CA LEU A 614 13.53 -1.39 9.52
C LEU A 614 13.88 0.09 9.69
N CYS A 615 13.21 0.95 8.92
CA CYS A 615 13.30 2.40 9.02
C CYS A 615 12.10 2.97 9.79
N SER A 616 12.36 3.65 10.90
CA SER A 616 11.31 4.26 11.73
C SER A 616 10.91 5.67 11.28
N ALA A 617 11.81 6.35 10.56
CA ALA A 617 11.54 7.67 10.00
C ALA A 617 10.80 7.61 8.66
N CYS A 618 10.55 6.39 8.14
CA CYS A 618 9.94 6.14 6.84
C CYS A 618 8.43 5.88 6.93
N VAL A 619 7.77 6.36 7.97
CA VAL A 619 6.30 6.37 8.01
C VAL A 619 5.83 7.27 6.86
N PRO A 620 4.80 6.89 6.08
CA PRO A 620 4.28 7.74 5.01
C PRO A 620 3.99 9.15 5.54
N LEU A 621 4.68 10.12 4.98
CA LEU A 621 4.49 11.55 5.26
C LEU A 621 3.40 12.07 4.33
#